data_fe694615e3c1ea867871d5d8ac3be983
#
_entry.id   fe694615e3c1ea867871d5d8ac3be983
#
_cell.length_a   1.000
_cell.length_b   1.000
_cell.length_c   1.000
_cell.angle_alpha   90.00
_cell.angle_beta   90.00
_cell.angle_gamma   90.00
#
_symmetry.space_group_name_H-M   'P 1'
#
loop_
_entity.id
_entity.type
_entity.pdbx_description
1 polymer ?
#
loop_
_entity_poly.entity_id
_entity_poly.type
_entity_poly.pdbx_seq_one_letter_code
_entity_poly.pdbx_strand_id
1 'polypeptide(L)'
;MNAPLKTLRIALVGTPNCGKTALFNALTGSRQRATNYPGVTVEKKTGLFVTPREHSVAVIDLPGTYSLRGRSPDEAITRDMVLGQVQGEPQPDLLLCVADATNMRLTIRLALELKRTGLPMVLVLNMMDLARHRGIGINLQTLQEELGVPVVTSVAIRSGGTAELLGTLDDLIHSGLPPRSSQSWTPPDAGQVREDQRRADSIIKLAVTPPKKPDTLTTRIDSVALHPVLGMVMLLAILFVMFQAVFAGAQPLMQAIQSGFEVAGQLVRDHVPEGLLQSFLQNGVIAGVGSVIVFLPQIVIVFLFILVLEDFGYMARAAFLMDRMMGGAGLHGRAFIPLLSSFACAIPGIMSARVVDQRRDRLTTILIAPLMTCSARIPVYTLLISAFIPDTTVFGMINLQGLVMFGLYAAGIISALTVSAVAKLVFWRDQPPSPF
;
A
#
# COMPACT_ATOMS: atom_id res chain seq x y z
N MET A 1 24.29 31.99 -34.77
CA MET A 1 23.10 31.12 -34.86
C MET A 1 23.31 30.03 -33.80
N ASN A 2 22.71 30.20 -32.59
CA ASN A 2 22.79 29.22 -31.55
C ASN A 2 21.92 28.01 -31.97
N ALA A 3 22.56 26.83 -32.14
CA ALA A 3 21.81 25.59 -32.28
C ALA A 3 20.86 25.45 -31.08
N PRO A 4 19.62 24.99 -31.26
CA PRO A 4 18.69 24.83 -30.16
C PRO A 4 19.36 23.88 -29.14
N LEU A 5 19.57 24.37 -27.91
CA LEU A 5 20.09 23.57 -26.80
C LEU A 5 19.23 22.31 -26.66
N LYS A 6 19.79 21.18 -26.99
CA LYS A 6 19.07 19.88 -26.92
C LYS A 6 18.57 19.68 -25.50
N THR A 7 17.25 19.72 -25.31
CA THR A 7 16.63 19.51 -24.01
C THR A 7 17.02 18.12 -23.51
N LEU A 8 17.75 18.06 -22.38
CA LEU A 8 18.14 16.79 -21.77
C LEU A 8 16.90 16.07 -21.23
N ARG A 9 16.79 14.78 -21.51
CA ARG A 9 15.67 13.94 -21.06
C ARG A 9 16.11 13.02 -19.93
N ILE A 10 15.51 13.18 -18.76
CA ILE A 10 15.83 12.43 -17.57
C ILE A 10 14.64 11.57 -17.18
N ALA A 11 14.89 10.32 -16.78
CA ALA A 11 13.88 9.47 -16.17
C ALA A 11 14.19 9.22 -14.68
N LEU A 12 13.21 9.45 -13.80
CA LEU A 12 13.28 9.06 -12.40
C LEU A 12 12.89 7.59 -12.27
N VAL A 13 13.80 6.77 -11.76
CA VAL A 13 13.60 5.34 -11.51
C VAL A 13 13.89 5.08 -10.04
N GLY A 14 13.17 4.17 -9.41
CA GLY A 14 13.45 3.80 -8.01
C GLY A 14 12.34 2.94 -7.42
N THR A 15 12.60 2.40 -6.26
CA THR A 15 11.64 1.56 -5.55
C THR A 15 10.41 2.36 -5.11
N PRO A 16 9.25 1.71 -4.91
CA PRO A 16 8.11 2.37 -4.29
C PRO A 16 8.50 3.03 -2.95
N ASN A 17 7.91 4.17 -2.65
CA ASN A 17 8.10 4.95 -1.42
C ASN A 17 9.52 5.52 -1.18
N CYS A 18 10.43 5.50 -2.15
CA CYS A 18 11.74 6.15 -2.04
C CYS A 18 11.69 7.69 -2.20
N GLY A 19 10.50 8.26 -2.40
CA GLY A 19 10.29 9.70 -2.54
C GLY A 19 10.48 10.23 -3.96
N LYS A 20 10.36 9.40 -5.01
CA LYS A 20 10.45 9.82 -6.43
C LYS A 20 9.52 10.97 -6.76
N THR A 21 8.22 10.81 -6.45
CA THR A 21 7.21 11.83 -6.75
C THR A 21 7.45 13.12 -5.97
N ALA A 22 7.97 13.04 -4.74
CA ALA A 22 8.39 14.23 -3.99
C ALA A 22 9.56 14.94 -4.68
N LEU A 23 10.55 14.19 -5.15
CA LEU A 23 11.68 14.73 -5.91
C LEU A 23 11.23 15.32 -7.24
N PHE A 24 10.34 14.63 -7.97
CA PHE A 24 9.73 15.14 -9.20
C PHE A 24 9.03 16.48 -8.99
N ASN A 25 8.20 16.58 -7.94
CA ASN A 25 7.49 17.82 -7.61
C ASN A 25 8.46 18.93 -7.18
N ALA A 26 9.53 18.61 -6.44
CA ALA A 26 10.55 19.56 -6.03
C ALA A 26 11.33 20.15 -7.24
N LEU A 27 11.59 19.33 -8.27
CA LEU A 27 12.27 19.76 -9.48
C LEU A 27 11.37 20.56 -10.42
N THR A 28 10.12 20.10 -10.62
CA THR A 28 9.23 20.65 -11.66
C THR A 28 8.29 21.75 -11.17
N GLY A 29 8.03 21.80 -9.87
CA GLY A 29 7.04 22.71 -9.28
C GLY A 29 5.67 22.56 -9.94
N SER A 30 5.10 23.68 -10.45
CA SER A 30 3.82 23.69 -11.14
C SER A 30 3.89 23.30 -12.63
N ARG A 31 5.08 23.06 -13.18
CA ARG A 31 5.31 22.77 -14.61
C ARG A 31 5.26 21.26 -14.90
N GLN A 32 4.18 20.61 -14.54
CA GLN A 32 3.98 19.15 -14.71
C GLN A 32 2.71 18.86 -15.53
N ARG A 33 2.74 17.74 -16.25
CA ARG A 33 1.59 17.20 -16.99
C ARG A 33 1.41 15.73 -16.62
N ALA A 34 0.18 15.34 -16.36
CA ALA A 34 -0.22 13.95 -16.14
C ALA A 34 -0.99 13.47 -17.38
N THR A 35 -0.58 12.33 -17.92
CA THR A 35 -1.23 11.62 -19.03
C THR A 35 -1.14 10.13 -18.75
N ASN A 36 -1.71 9.28 -19.58
CA ASN A 36 -1.48 7.84 -19.49
C ASN A 36 -0.46 7.39 -20.53
N TYR A 37 0.28 6.31 -20.22
CA TYR A 37 1.11 5.65 -21.23
C TYR A 37 0.22 5.03 -22.31
N PRO A 38 0.66 5.01 -23.59
CA PRO A 38 -0.11 4.44 -24.68
C PRO A 38 -0.52 2.99 -24.42
N GLY A 39 -1.83 2.70 -24.51
CA GLY A 39 -2.38 1.35 -24.39
C GLY A 39 -2.49 0.77 -22.97
N VAL A 40 -2.18 1.55 -21.92
CA VAL A 40 -2.25 1.11 -20.52
C VAL A 40 -2.85 2.17 -19.59
N THR A 41 -3.39 1.73 -18.46
CA THR A 41 -4.00 2.61 -17.44
C THR A 41 -3.00 3.19 -16.44
N VAL A 42 -1.70 3.14 -16.74
CA VAL A 42 -0.63 3.66 -15.87
C VAL A 42 -0.40 5.13 -16.18
N GLU A 43 -0.42 5.95 -15.13
CA GLU A 43 -0.23 7.39 -15.23
C GLU A 43 1.23 7.73 -15.55
N LYS A 44 1.41 8.60 -16.56
CA LYS A 44 2.69 9.18 -16.94
C LYS A 44 2.75 10.61 -16.45
N LYS A 45 3.74 10.94 -15.63
CA LYS A 45 4.01 12.32 -15.20
C LYS A 45 5.26 12.84 -15.88
N THR A 46 5.10 13.95 -16.58
CA THR A 46 6.20 14.64 -17.24
C THR A 46 6.27 16.08 -16.77
N GLY A 47 7.48 16.60 -16.65
CA GLY A 47 7.70 17.98 -16.26
C GLY A 47 8.92 18.58 -16.92
N LEU A 48 9.00 19.90 -16.88
CA LEU A 48 10.14 20.67 -17.36
C LEU A 48 10.68 21.51 -16.20
N PHE A 49 11.99 21.54 -16.07
CA PHE A 49 12.67 22.45 -15.15
C PHE A 49 13.93 23.03 -15.79
N VAL A 50 14.44 24.08 -15.19
CA VAL A 50 15.67 24.75 -15.63
C VAL A 50 16.67 24.61 -14.49
N THR A 51 17.88 24.20 -14.84
CA THR A 51 18.98 24.10 -13.87
C THR A 51 19.54 25.50 -13.54
N PRO A 52 20.35 25.66 -12.46
CA PRO A 52 20.97 26.93 -12.12
C PRO A 52 21.79 27.57 -13.24
N ARG A 53 22.39 26.78 -14.15
CA ARG A 53 23.11 27.27 -15.33
C ARG A 53 22.23 27.37 -16.59
N GLU A 54 20.92 27.50 -16.42
CA GLU A 54 19.94 27.74 -17.48
C GLU A 54 19.77 26.59 -18.51
N HIS A 55 20.17 25.37 -18.17
CA HIS A 55 19.90 24.22 -19.03
C HIS A 55 18.44 23.75 -18.87
N SER A 56 17.74 23.58 -20.00
CA SER A 56 16.37 23.02 -20.01
C SER A 56 16.40 21.50 -19.91
N VAL A 57 15.68 20.96 -18.93
CA VAL A 57 15.63 19.52 -18.64
C VAL A 57 14.17 19.05 -18.63
N ALA A 58 13.89 18.01 -19.41
CA ALA A 58 12.63 17.29 -19.38
C ALA A 58 12.76 16.07 -18.46
N VAL A 59 11.89 15.95 -17.47
CA VAL A 59 11.88 14.86 -16.51
C VAL A 59 10.61 14.04 -16.61
N ILE A 60 10.76 12.71 -16.52
CA ILE A 60 9.66 11.75 -16.54
C ILE A 60 9.71 10.99 -15.21
N ASP A 61 8.59 10.97 -14.46
CA ASP A 61 8.43 10.12 -13.27
C ASP A 61 7.94 8.74 -13.71
N LEU A 62 8.81 7.73 -13.59
CA LEU A 62 8.45 6.35 -13.92
C LEU A 62 7.80 5.67 -12.72
N PRO A 63 6.90 4.68 -12.95
CA PRO A 63 6.33 3.88 -11.88
C PRO A 63 7.38 3.26 -10.96
N GLY A 64 7.04 3.09 -9.69
CA GLY A 64 7.93 2.44 -8.72
C GLY A 64 8.20 0.99 -9.12
N THR A 65 9.47 0.61 -9.17
CA THR A 65 9.86 -0.74 -9.56
C THR A 65 10.95 -1.31 -8.66
N TYR A 66 10.91 -2.62 -8.43
CA TYR A 66 11.97 -3.35 -7.74
C TYR A 66 12.94 -4.04 -8.70
N SER A 67 12.58 -4.16 -9.99
CA SER A 67 13.35 -4.85 -11.01
C SER A 67 12.85 -4.47 -12.40
N LEU A 68 13.68 -4.62 -13.43
CA LEU A 68 13.31 -4.43 -14.84
C LEU A 68 12.73 -5.71 -15.49
N ARG A 69 12.38 -6.73 -14.73
CA ARG A 69 11.91 -8.01 -15.29
C ARG A 69 10.49 -7.97 -15.87
N GLY A 70 9.73 -6.92 -15.60
CA GLY A 70 8.38 -6.74 -16.15
C GLY A 70 7.32 -7.70 -15.59
N ARG A 71 7.43 -8.08 -14.31
CA ARG A 71 6.46 -8.96 -13.64
C ARG A 71 5.12 -8.28 -13.36
N SER A 72 5.11 -6.97 -13.22
CA SER A 72 3.92 -6.14 -13.12
C SER A 72 3.82 -5.20 -14.32
N PRO A 73 2.63 -4.66 -14.64
CA PRO A 73 2.47 -3.63 -15.67
C PRO A 73 3.39 -2.43 -15.45
N ASP A 74 3.56 -2.00 -14.19
CA ASP A 74 4.41 -0.89 -13.79
C ASP A 74 5.90 -1.18 -14.06
N GLU A 75 6.36 -2.39 -13.73
CA GLU A 75 7.73 -2.83 -14.04
C GLU A 75 7.97 -2.94 -15.54
N ALA A 76 6.98 -3.45 -16.30
CA ALA A 76 7.08 -3.56 -17.76
C ALA A 76 7.22 -2.18 -18.41
N ILE A 77 6.39 -1.19 -18.00
CA ILE A 77 6.47 0.18 -18.51
C ILE A 77 7.82 0.81 -18.17
N THR A 78 8.27 0.67 -16.92
CA THR A 78 9.58 1.20 -16.50
C THR A 78 10.71 0.59 -17.32
N ARG A 79 10.70 -0.73 -17.55
CA ARG A 79 11.66 -1.42 -18.41
C ARG A 79 11.63 -0.89 -19.84
N ASP A 80 10.43 -0.84 -20.45
CA ASP A 80 10.26 -0.47 -21.86
C ASP A 80 10.64 1.00 -22.09
N MET A 81 10.37 1.89 -21.14
CA MET A 81 10.84 3.29 -21.17
C MET A 81 12.36 3.39 -21.09
N VAL A 82 12.98 2.67 -20.15
CA VAL A 82 14.45 2.66 -20.00
C VAL A 82 15.13 2.08 -21.24
N LEU A 83 14.55 1.06 -21.85
CA LEU A 83 15.08 0.44 -23.06
C LEU A 83 14.70 1.18 -24.36
N GLY A 84 13.85 2.21 -24.31
CA GLY A 84 13.39 2.96 -25.48
C GLY A 84 12.43 2.17 -26.37
N GLN A 85 11.69 1.21 -25.80
CA GLN A 85 10.75 0.33 -26.51
C GLN A 85 9.31 0.83 -26.50
N VAL A 86 9.02 1.96 -25.82
CA VAL A 86 7.67 2.55 -25.79
C VAL A 86 7.43 3.33 -27.07
N GLN A 87 6.38 2.99 -27.81
CA GLN A 87 6.04 3.67 -29.06
C GLN A 87 5.73 5.15 -28.83
N GLY A 88 6.34 6.01 -29.64
CA GLY A 88 6.13 7.46 -29.57
C GLY A 88 6.90 8.16 -28.44
N GLU A 89 7.65 7.44 -27.62
CA GLU A 89 8.46 8.01 -26.56
C GLU A 89 9.95 7.76 -26.81
N PRO A 90 10.77 8.82 -26.92
CA PRO A 90 12.20 8.61 -27.04
C PRO A 90 12.82 8.17 -25.74
N GLN A 91 13.85 7.33 -25.84
CA GLN A 91 14.64 6.85 -24.72
C GLN A 91 15.23 8.02 -23.91
N PRO A 92 15.24 7.95 -22.57
CA PRO A 92 15.90 8.96 -21.73
C PRO A 92 17.42 9.02 -22.00
N ASP A 93 17.99 10.22 -21.85
CA ASP A 93 19.43 10.44 -22.00
C ASP A 93 20.18 10.10 -20.70
N LEU A 94 19.51 10.24 -19.54
CA LEU A 94 20.06 10.02 -18.21
C LEU A 94 19.01 9.39 -17.29
N LEU A 95 19.42 8.46 -16.43
CA LEU A 95 18.62 7.89 -15.38
C LEU A 95 18.97 8.52 -14.02
N LEU A 96 17.97 8.96 -13.28
CA LEU A 96 18.11 9.28 -11.86
C LEU A 96 17.52 8.13 -11.03
N CYS A 97 18.41 7.30 -10.50
CA CYS A 97 18.01 6.20 -9.62
C CYS A 97 17.82 6.73 -8.20
N VAL A 98 16.56 6.88 -7.77
CA VAL A 98 16.21 7.44 -6.46
C VAL A 98 16.18 6.33 -5.40
N ALA A 99 16.99 6.47 -4.38
CA ALA A 99 17.10 5.56 -3.26
C ALA A 99 16.62 6.21 -1.95
N ASP A 100 15.93 5.45 -1.13
CA ASP A 100 15.71 5.80 0.26
C ASP A 100 17.00 5.53 1.07
N ALA A 101 17.61 6.59 1.60
CA ALA A 101 18.84 6.51 2.38
C ALA A 101 18.67 5.68 3.67
N THR A 102 17.45 5.44 4.14
CA THR A 102 17.20 4.60 5.32
C THR A 102 17.10 3.11 4.98
N ASN A 103 16.87 2.76 3.69
CA ASN A 103 16.73 1.38 3.23
C ASN A 103 17.20 1.21 1.78
N MET A 104 18.50 1.20 1.57
CA MET A 104 19.11 1.19 0.23
C MET A 104 19.17 -0.19 -0.44
N ARG A 105 18.96 -1.30 0.29
CA ARG A 105 19.24 -2.67 -0.19
C ARG A 105 18.56 -2.98 -1.53
N LEU A 106 17.25 -2.70 -1.63
CA LEU A 106 16.49 -2.99 -2.84
C LEU A 106 16.86 -2.05 -3.99
N THR A 107 17.12 -0.78 -3.68
CA THR A 107 17.46 0.21 -4.69
C THR A 107 18.88 0.01 -5.23
N ILE A 108 19.86 -0.40 -4.42
CA ILE A 108 21.20 -0.74 -4.91
C ILE A 108 21.14 -1.93 -5.86
N ARG A 109 20.34 -2.95 -5.57
CA ARG A 109 20.11 -4.06 -6.51
C ARG A 109 19.50 -3.57 -7.82
N LEU A 110 18.50 -2.70 -7.76
CA LEU A 110 17.91 -2.08 -8.95
C LEU A 110 18.95 -1.23 -9.71
N ALA A 111 19.80 -0.48 -9.02
CA ALA A 111 20.88 0.31 -9.64
C ALA A 111 21.89 -0.59 -10.40
N LEU A 112 22.24 -1.76 -9.85
CA LEU A 112 23.08 -2.74 -10.55
C LEU A 112 22.40 -3.28 -11.82
N GLU A 113 21.09 -3.50 -11.78
CA GLU A 113 20.31 -3.93 -12.93
C GLU A 113 20.18 -2.81 -13.98
N LEU A 114 19.93 -1.56 -13.55
CA LEU A 114 19.89 -0.38 -14.42
C LEU A 114 21.24 -0.12 -15.11
N LYS A 115 22.35 -0.30 -14.41
CA LYS A 115 23.69 -0.13 -14.98
C LYS A 115 23.94 -1.02 -16.17
N ARG A 116 23.35 -2.23 -16.22
CA ARG A 116 23.46 -3.15 -17.35
C ARG A 116 22.72 -2.67 -18.60
N THR A 117 21.82 -1.69 -18.49
CA THR A 117 21.16 -1.09 -19.67
C THR A 117 22.10 -0.22 -20.50
N GLY A 118 23.29 0.12 -19.96
CA GLY A 118 24.26 0.99 -20.60
C GLY A 118 23.90 2.46 -20.64
N LEU A 119 22.77 2.88 -20.03
CA LEU A 119 22.41 4.28 -19.91
C LEU A 119 23.21 4.97 -18.81
N PRO A 120 23.64 6.23 -19.02
CA PRO A 120 24.17 7.05 -17.95
C PRO A 120 23.23 7.14 -16.78
N MET A 121 23.73 7.05 -15.56
CA MET A 121 22.92 7.02 -14.34
C MET A 121 23.58 7.82 -13.23
N VAL A 122 22.76 8.50 -12.43
CA VAL A 122 23.13 9.12 -11.14
C VAL A 122 22.28 8.45 -10.05
N LEU A 123 22.91 8.05 -8.96
CA LEU A 123 22.21 7.58 -7.77
C LEU A 123 21.89 8.77 -6.86
N VAL A 124 20.61 8.98 -6.60
CA VAL A 124 20.11 10.06 -5.73
C VAL A 124 19.67 9.46 -4.40
N LEU A 125 20.42 9.71 -3.33
CA LEU A 125 20.07 9.32 -1.97
C LEU A 125 19.11 10.33 -1.37
N ASN A 126 17.84 10.02 -1.40
CA ASN A 126 16.79 10.84 -0.81
C ASN A 126 16.56 10.50 0.67
N MET A 127 15.85 11.35 1.40
CA MET A 127 15.59 11.19 2.85
C MET A 127 16.87 11.14 3.71
N MET A 128 17.91 11.86 3.32
CA MET A 128 19.18 11.92 4.06
C MET A 128 19.04 12.50 5.46
N ASP A 129 18.07 13.39 5.68
CA ASP A 129 17.72 13.91 7.00
C ASP A 129 17.20 12.81 7.93
N LEU A 130 16.35 11.92 7.42
CA LEU A 130 15.82 10.79 8.16
C LEU A 130 16.91 9.75 8.47
N ALA A 131 17.81 9.48 7.52
CA ALA A 131 18.94 8.59 7.74
C ALA A 131 19.88 9.14 8.85
N ARG A 132 20.20 10.44 8.80
CA ARG A 132 20.99 11.11 9.85
C ARG A 132 20.30 11.07 11.21
N HIS A 133 19.00 11.35 11.24
CA HIS A 133 18.21 11.29 12.48
C HIS A 133 18.22 9.88 13.10
N ARG A 134 18.20 8.85 12.27
CA ARG A 134 18.28 7.44 12.70
C ARG A 134 19.72 7.01 13.03
N GLY A 135 20.72 7.86 12.85
CA GLY A 135 22.11 7.56 13.14
C GLY A 135 22.76 6.60 12.12
N ILE A 136 22.21 6.53 10.90
CA ILE A 136 22.76 5.76 9.79
C ILE A 136 23.88 6.58 9.15
N GLY A 137 25.10 6.08 9.20
CA GLY A 137 26.25 6.66 8.50
C GLY A 137 26.36 6.10 7.09
N ILE A 138 26.51 6.97 6.08
CA ILE A 138 26.68 6.56 4.68
C ILE A 138 27.95 7.20 4.15
N ASN A 139 28.89 6.36 3.68
CA ASN A 139 30.08 6.80 2.98
C ASN A 139 29.76 6.93 1.48
N LEU A 140 29.55 8.17 1.03
CA LEU A 140 29.18 8.47 -0.36
C LEU A 140 30.29 8.10 -1.33
N GLN A 141 31.56 8.33 -0.97
CA GLN A 141 32.70 8.04 -1.81
C GLN A 141 32.83 6.53 -2.07
N THR A 142 32.79 5.71 -1.01
CA THR A 142 32.81 4.25 -1.14
C THR A 142 31.62 3.75 -1.98
N LEU A 143 30.45 4.34 -1.79
CA LEU A 143 29.25 3.96 -2.57
C LEU A 143 29.41 4.31 -4.06
N GLN A 144 30.00 5.46 -4.36
CA GLN A 144 30.29 5.90 -5.72
C GLN A 144 31.35 5.02 -6.39
N GLU A 145 32.43 4.67 -5.69
CA GLU A 145 33.50 3.80 -6.18
C GLU A 145 32.98 2.39 -6.49
N GLU A 146 32.22 1.80 -5.56
CA GLU A 146 31.68 0.44 -5.73
C GLU A 146 30.60 0.33 -6.81
N LEU A 147 29.74 1.34 -6.96
CA LEU A 147 28.75 1.37 -8.00
C LEU A 147 29.28 1.87 -9.34
N GLY A 148 30.36 2.69 -9.31
CA GLY A 148 30.93 3.33 -10.50
C GLY A 148 29.97 4.30 -11.18
N VAL A 149 29.14 4.99 -10.39
CA VAL A 149 28.21 6.04 -10.85
C VAL A 149 28.22 7.19 -9.86
N PRO A 150 27.98 8.45 -10.29
CA PRO A 150 27.87 9.58 -9.38
C PRO A 150 26.76 9.34 -8.34
N VAL A 151 27.06 9.70 -7.09
CA VAL A 151 26.13 9.59 -5.97
C VAL A 151 25.91 10.97 -5.39
N VAL A 152 24.66 11.41 -5.30
CA VAL A 152 24.26 12.72 -4.76
C VAL A 152 23.23 12.57 -3.65
N THR A 153 23.23 13.49 -2.72
CA THR A 153 22.26 13.52 -1.63
C THR A 153 21.09 14.44 -1.94
N SER A 154 19.92 14.10 -1.39
CA SER A 154 18.71 14.91 -1.54
C SER A 154 17.82 14.83 -0.30
N VAL A 155 17.07 15.91 -0.06
CA VAL A 155 15.94 15.97 0.86
C VAL A 155 14.79 16.65 0.12
N ALA A 156 14.10 15.89 -0.71
CA ALA A 156 13.13 16.40 -1.69
C ALA A 156 12.01 17.29 -1.09
N ILE A 157 11.66 17.09 0.19
CA ILE A 157 10.62 17.85 0.87
C ILE A 157 11.09 19.20 1.44
N ARG A 158 12.41 19.47 1.46
CA ARG A 158 12.97 20.71 1.98
C ARG A 158 13.31 21.69 0.87
N SER A 159 13.06 22.97 1.11
CA SER A 159 13.53 24.04 0.22
C SER A 159 15.05 23.97 0.07
N GLY A 160 15.55 23.96 -1.16
CA GLY A 160 17.00 23.80 -1.44
C GLY A 160 17.56 22.40 -1.27
N GLY A 161 16.75 21.40 -0.85
CA GLY A 161 17.18 20.02 -0.64
C GLY A 161 17.57 19.25 -1.90
N THR A 162 17.44 19.86 -3.07
CA THR A 162 17.83 19.32 -4.40
C THR A 162 19.03 20.07 -5.01
N ALA A 163 19.64 21.02 -4.29
CA ALA A 163 20.69 21.88 -4.83
C ALA A 163 21.92 21.09 -5.31
N GLU A 164 22.37 20.10 -4.55
CA GLU A 164 23.48 19.20 -4.92
C GLU A 164 23.19 18.44 -6.21
N LEU A 165 21.97 17.90 -6.35
CA LEU A 165 21.53 17.21 -7.56
C LEU A 165 21.55 18.15 -8.78
N LEU A 166 21.01 19.37 -8.63
CA LEU A 166 20.98 20.36 -9.73
C LEU A 166 22.38 20.76 -10.16
N GLY A 167 23.31 20.96 -9.21
CA GLY A 167 24.72 21.24 -9.52
C GLY A 167 25.39 20.08 -10.28
N THR A 168 25.18 18.83 -9.82
CA THR A 168 25.71 17.64 -10.49
C THR A 168 25.15 17.47 -11.89
N LEU A 169 23.86 17.78 -12.12
CA LEU A 169 23.26 17.76 -13.44
C LEU A 169 23.91 18.81 -14.37
N ASP A 170 24.13 20.02 -13.88
CA ASP A 170 24.83 21.07 -14.64
C ASP A 170 26.25 20.64 -15.02
N ASP A 171 26.99 20.04 -14.10
CA ASP A 171 28.35 19.56 -14.37
C ASP A 171 28.37 18.41 -15.40
N LEU A 172 27.42 17.47 -15.32
CA LEU A 172 27.25 16.41 -16.31
C LEU A 172 26.86 16.92 -17.69
N ILE A 173 26.01 17.94 -17.76
CA ILE A 173 25.63 18.56 -19.04
C ILE A 173 26.83 19.28 -19.65
N HIS A 174 27.60 19.99 -18.83
CA HIS A 174 28.77 20.74 -19.29
C HIS A 174 29.93 19.84 -19.72
N SER A 175 30.23 18.78 -18.98
CA SER A 175 31.29 17.81 -19.32
C SER A 175 30.91 16.81 -20.40
N GLY A 176 29.64 16.76 -20.77
CA GLY A 176 29.04 15.74 -21.63
C GLY A 176 28.68 14.47 -20.88
N LEU A 177 27.53 13.90 -21.23
CA LEU A 177 27.11 12.64 -20.63
C LEU A 177 28.07 11.50 -21.00
N PRO A 178 28.33 10.55 -20.07
CA PRO A 178 29.09 9.35 -20.41
C PRO A 178 28.49 8.64 -21.62
N PRO A 179 29.33 8.04 -22.48
CA PRO A 179 28.83 7.33 -23.66
C PRO A 179 27.92 6.16 -23.25
N ARG A 180 26.86 5.97 -24.01
CA ARG A 180 25.99 4.80 -23.82
C ARG A 180 26.75 3.53 -24.17
N SER A 181 26.69 2.51 -23.31
CA SER A 181 27.23 1.21 -23.64
C SER A 181 26.30 0.52 -24.67
N SER A 182 26.89 -0.10 -25.68
CA SER A 182 26.14 -0.83 -26.72
C SER A 182 25.66 -2.23 -26.29
N GLN A 183 25.70 -2.53 -25.00
CA GLN A 183 25.23 -3.84 -24.50
C GLN A 183 23.72 -3.96 -24.65
N SER A 184 23.26 -5.02 -25.34
CA SER A 184 21.85 -5.39 -25.36
C SER A 184 21.46 -5.94 -23.98
N TRP A 185 20.52 -5.25 -23.30
CA TRP A 185 20.00 -5.72 -22.02
C TRP A 185 19.17 -7.00 -22.20
N THR A 186 19.45 -8.01 -21.41
CA THR A 186 18.67 -9.24 -21.31
C THR A 186 18.16 -9.42 -19.88
N PRO A 187 16.93 -9.96 -19.69
CA PRO A 187 16.43 -10.22 -18.36
C PRO A 187 17.38 -11.11 -17.56
N PRO A 188 17.78 -10.70 -16.34
CA PRO A 188 18.71 -11.49 -15.55
C PRO A 188 18.12 -12.83 -15.16
N ASP A 189 18.92 -13.88 -15.26
CA ASP A 189 18.57 -15.21 -14.80
C ASP A 189 18.56 -15.32 -13.25
N ALA A 190 18.16 -16.47 -12.71
CA ALA A 190 18.11 -16.67 -11.26
C ALA A 190 19.50 -16.66 -10.60
N GLY A 191 20.56 -16.96 -11.33
CA GLY A 191 21.96 -16.90 -10.87
C GLY A 191 22.43 -15.46 -10.73
N GLN A 192 22.25 -14.67 -11.77
CA GLN A 192 22.58 -13.24 -11.81
C GLN A 192 21.83 -12.45 -10.72
N VAL A 193 20.57 -12.79 -10.47
CA VAL A 193 19.80 -12.15 -9.38
C VAL A 193 20.41 -12.40 -8.02
N ARG A 194 20.84 -13.65 -7.76
CA ARG A 194 21.49 -13.97 -6.49
C ARG A 194 22.85 -13.29 -6.37
N GLU A 195 23.57 -13.17 -7.47
CA GLU A 195 24.83 -12.44 -7.52
C GLU A 195 24.65 -10.96 -7.26
N ASP A 196 23.68 -10.31 -7.92
CA ASP A 196 23.32 -8.90 -7.67
C ASP A 196 22.93 -8.66 -6.22
N GLN A 197 22.19 -9.60 -5.63
CA GLN A 197 21.78 -9.50 -4.23
C GLN A 197 23.00 -9.59 -3.29
N ARG A 198 23.93 -10.52 -3.54
CA ARG A 198 25.17 -10.64 -2.78
C ARG A 198 26.04 -9.38 -2.93
N ARG A 199 26.14 -8.86 -4.16
CA ARG A 199 26.90 -7.66 -4.44
C ARG A 199 26.28 -6.43 -3.77
N ALA A 200 24.96 -6.26 -3.82
CA ALA A 200 24.27 -5.20 -3.11
C ALA A 200 24.50 -5.28 -1.60
N ASP A 201 24.43 -6.48 -1.01
CA ASP A 201 24.71 -6.70 0.41
C ASP A 201 26.19 -6.38 0.77
N SER A 202 27.13 -6.71 -0.11
CA SER A 202 28.56 -6.34 0.05
C SER A 202 28.77 -4.83 0.03
N ILE A 203 28.20 -4.13 -0.96
CA ILE A 203 28.29 -2.68 -1.09
C ILE A 203 27.72 -1.99 0.16
N ILE A 204 26.57 -2.45 0.65
CA ILE A 204 25.96 -1.89 1.86
C ILE A 204 26.86 -2.10 3.08
N LYS A 205 27.43 -3.28 3.25
CA LYS A 205 28.33 -3.55 4.38
C LYS A 205 29.56 -2.65 4.37
N LEU A 206 30.05 -2.25 3.20
CA LEU A 206 31.21 -1.37 3.05
C LEU A 206 30.85 0.10 3.21
N ALA A 207 29.72 0.53 2.61
CA ALA A 207 29.36 1.94 2.51
C ALA A 207 28.45 2.44 3.63
N VAL A 208 27.75 1.54 4.35
CA VAL A 208 26.73 1.92 5.35
C VAL A 208 27.11 1.46 6.73
N THR A 209 27.22 2.41 7.64
CA THR A 209 27.43 2.13 9.06
C THR A 209 26.05 2.10 9.75
N PRO A 210 25.66 0.97 10.35
CA PRO A 210 24.39 0.88 11.06
C PRO A 210 24.36 1.82 12.28
N PRO A 211 23.19 2.24 12.75
CA PRO A 211 23.05 3.10 13.90
C PRO A 211 23.66 2.46 15.15
N LYS A 212 24.42 3.25 15.92
CA LYS A 212 25.07 2.79 17.17
C LYS A 212 24.08 2.33 18.25
N LYS A 213 22.84 2.81 18.20
CA LYS A 213 21.74 2.39 19.06
C LYS A 213 20.58 1.97 18.15
N PRO A 214 20.34 0.66 17.95
CA PRO A 214 19.12 0.22 17.29
C PRO A 214 17.93 0.76 18.08
N ASP A 215 16.85 1.10 17.39
CA ASP A 215 15.59 1.49 18.03
C ASP A 215 15.06 0.32 18.87
N THR A 216 15.48 0.33 20.15
CA THR A 216 15.27 -0.79 21.08
C THR A 216 13.79 -1.03 21.33
N LEU A 217 12.97 0.01 21.20
CA LEU A 217 11.53 -0.08 21.45
C LEU A 217 10.83 -0.80 20.30
N THR A 218 11.09 -0.39 19.06
CA THR A 218 10.56 -1.06 17.85
C THR A 218 11.06 -2.50 17.76
N THR A 219 12.35 -2.75 18.04
CA THR A 219 12.93 -4.11 18.03
C THR A 219 12.30 -5.01 19.10
N ARG A 220 12.00 -4.48 20.29
CA ARG A 220 11.30 -5.25 21.34
C ARG A 220 9.85 -5.56 20.95
N ILE A 221 9.13 -4.58 20.40
CA ILE A 221 7.78 -4.80 19.90
C ILE A 221 7.80 -5.85 18.79
N ASP A 222 8.74 -5.77 17.86
CA ASP A 222 8.88 -6.71 16.75
C ASP A 222 9.22 -8.12 17.23
N SER A 223 10.07 -8.26 18.25
CA SER A 223 10.41 -9.57 18.82
C SER A 223 9.20 -10.29 19.42
N VAL A 224 8.23 -9.55 19.95
CA VAL A 224 6.98 -10.12 20.49
C VAL A 224 5.95 -10.29 19.37
N ALA A 225 5.75 -9.26 18.54
CA ALA A 225 4.72 -9.23 17.53
C ALA A 225 4.95 -10.23 16.37
N LEU A 226 6.22 -10.52 16.04
CA LEU A 226 6.58 -11.47 14.98
C LEU A 226 6.84 -12.89 15.51
N HIS A 227 6.78 -13.09 16.83
CA HIS A 227 6.92 -14.43 17.40
C HIS A 227 5.70 -15.30 17.04
N PRO A 228 5.86 -16.52 16.54
CA PRO A 228 4.76 -17.34 16.02
C PRO A 228 3.63 -17.59 17.04
N VAL A 229 3.96 -17.74 18.32
CA VAL A 229 2.97 -17.97 19.39
C VAL A 229 2.54 -16.65 20.04
N LEU A 230 3.50 -15.83 20.50
CA LEU A 230 3.19 -14.57 21.19
C LEU A 230 2.51 -13.56 20.26
N GLY A 231 2.91 -13.50 19.00
CA GLY A 231 2.25 -12.66 18.00
C GLY A 231 0.81 -13.07 17.75
N MET A 232 0.52 -14.38 17.72
CA MET A 232 -0.84 -14.90 17.59
C MET A 232 -1.70 -14.55 18.80
N VAL A 233 -1.16 -14.72 20.02
CA VAL A 233 -1.86 -14.32 21.26
C VAL A 233 -2.12 -12.81 21.27
N MET A 234 -1.13 -12.01 20.87
CA MET A 234 -1.27 -10.56 20.76
C MET A 234 -2.34 -10.17 19.72
N LEU A 235 -2.37 -10.85 18.57
CA LEU A 235 -3.42 -10.63 17.55
C LEU A 235 -4.80 -10.92 18.12
N LEU A 236 -4.99 -12.05 18.80
CA LEU A 236 -6.26 -12.41 19.43
C LEU A 236 -6.66 -11.43 20.54
N ALA A 237 -5.69 -10.97 21.34
CA ALA A 237 -5.94 -9.96 22.38
C ALA A 237 -6.38 -8.62 21.77
N ILE A 238 -5.73 -8.16 20.70
CA ILE A 238 -6.10 -6.92 20.00
C ILE A 238 -7.49 -7.06 19.38
N LEU A 239 -7.80 -8.19 18.75
CA LEU A 239 -9.14 -8.48 18.23
C LEU A 239 -10.19 -8.47 19.35
N PHE A 240 -9.89 -9.09 20.48
CA PHE A 240 -10.77 -9.09 21.63
C PHE A 240 -11.05 -7.68 22.14
N VAL A 241 -9.99 -6.85 22.31
CA VAL A 241 -10.12 -5.44 22.73
C VAL A 241 -10.93 -4.65 21.70
N MET A 242 -10.70 -4.87 20.41
CA MET A 242 -11.47 -4.24 19.34
C MET A 242 -12.96 -4.58 19.45
N PHE A 243 -13.29 -5.86 19.58
CA PHE A 243 -14.70 -6.27 19.77
C PHE A 243 -15.31 -5.67 21.02
N GLN A 244 -14.58 -5.67 22.13
CA GLN A 244 -15.06 -5.09 23.38
C GLN A 244 -15.31 -3.57 23.26
N ALA A 245 -14.40 -2.85 22.61
CA ALA A 245 -14.55 -1.42 22.35
C ALA A 245 -15.77 -1.13 21.43
N VAL A 246 -15.97 -1.95 20.41
CA VAL A 246 -17.09 -1.80 19.48
C VAL A 246 -18.42 -2.07 20.16
N PHE A 247 -18.54 -3.19 20.90
CA PHE A 247 -19.81 -3.58 21.50
C PHE A 247 -20.11 -2.79 22.78
N ALA A 248 -19.18 -2.69 23.71
CA ALA A 248 -19.40 -1.99 24.96
C ALA A 248 -19.26 -0.45 24.82
N GLY A 249 -18.29 0.02 24.02
CA GLY A 249 -18.03 1.44 23.83
C GLY A 249 -19.08 2.17 22.97
N ALA A 250 -19.66 1.51 21.98
CA ALA A 250 -20.67 2.11 21.13
C ALA A 250 -22.06 2.15 21.77
N GLN A 251 -22.37 1.24 22.69
CA GLN A 251 -23.70 1.13 23.29
C GLN A 251 -24.24 2.45 23.88
N PRO A 252 -23.55 3.19 24.75
CA PRO A 252 -24.08 4.40 25.31
C PRO A 252 -24.40 5.48 24.25
N LEU A 253 -23.59 5.58 23.20
CA LEU A 253 -23.86 6.52 22.11
C LEU A 253 -25.05 6.05 21.26
N MET A 254 -25.17 4.77 21.00
CA MET A 254 -26.31 4.19 20.28
C MET A 254 -27.62 4.43 21.03
N GLN A 255 -27.63 4.20 22.36
CA GLN A 255 -28.80 4.47 23.22
C GLN A 255 -29.17 5.94 23.23
N ALA A 256 -28.18 6.87 23.32
CA ALA A 256 -28.44 8.29 23.26
C ALA A 256 -29.08 8.72 21.91
N ILE A 257 -28.63 8.17 20.81
CA ILE A 257 -29.20 8.42 19.47
C ILE A 257 -30.61 7.84 19.41
N GLN A 258 -30.80 6.60 19.87
CA GLN A 258 -32.10 5.94 19.86
C GLN A 258 -33.13 6.74 20.71
N SER A 259 -32.78 7.15 21.93
CA SER A 259 -33.68 7.99 22.74
C SER A 259 -34.00 9.31 22.08
N GLY A 260 -33.07 9.94 21.36
CA GLY A 260 -33.33 11.12 20.54
C GLY A 260 -34.38 10.90 19.46
N PHE A 261 -34.29 9.77 18.73
CA PHE A 261 -35.31 9.41 17.74
C PHE A 261 -36.66 9.03 18.36
N GLU A 262 -36.68 8.41 19.53
CA GLU A 262 -37.90 8.15 20.29
C GLU A 262 -38.62 9.45 20.70
N VAL A 263 -37.90 10.44 21.21
CA VAL A 263 -38.44 11.76 21.51
C VAL A 263 -38.98 12.45 20.26
N ALA A 264 -38.25 12.42 19.16
CA ALA A 264 -38.72 12.94 17.86
C ALA A 264 -40.00 12.24 17.40
N GLY A 265 -40.10 10.93 17.57
CA GLY A 265 -41.30 10.17 17.28
C GLY A 265 -42.50 10.52 18.16
N GLN A 266 -42.25 10.84 19.46
CA GLN A 266 -43.30 11.35 20.37
C GLN A 266 -43.76 12.72 19.95
N LEU A 267 -42.88 13.66 19.64
CA LEU A 267 -43.26 14.99 19.15
C LEU A 267 -44.14 14.94 17.89
N VAL A 268 -43.86 14.02 16.96
CA VAL A 268 -44.68 13.83 15.76
C VAL A 268 -46.10 13.30 16.16
N ARG A 269 -46.17 12.38 17.13
CA ARG A 269 -47.47 11.86 17.62
C ARG A 269 -48.32 12.96 18.25
N ASP A 270 -47.71 13.84 19.01
CA ASP A 270 -48.38 14.86 19.79
C ASP A 270 -48.86 16.06 18.94
N HIS A 271 -48.17 16.34 17.82
CA HIS A 271 -48.42 17.53 17.00
C HIS A 271 -49.04 17.25 15.62
N VAL A 272 -48.97 16.03 15.13
CA VAL A 272 -49.51 15.68 13.81
C VAL A 272 -50.80 14.84 13.97
N PRO A 273 -51.92 15.24 13.35
CA PRO A 273 -53.16 14.46 13.40
C PRO A 273 -52.96 13.04 12.87
N GLU A 274 -53.70 12.10 13.44
CA GLU A 274 -53.69 10.72 12.99
C GLU A 274 -54.07 10.61 11.51
N GLY A 275 -53.18 10.01 10.72
CA GLY A 275 -53.36 9.86 9.29
C GLY A 275 -52.10 9.31 8.56
N LEU A 276 -52.19 9.26 7.24
CA LEU A 276 -51.10 8.79 6.39
C LEU A 276 -49.82 9.58 6.58
N LEU A 277 -49.92 10.90 6.82
CA LEU A 277 -48.76 11.76 7.02
C LEU A 277 -48.03 11.44 8.32
N GLN A 278 -48.74 11.23 9.43
CA GLN A 278 -48.19 10.83 10.71
C GLN A 278 -47.50 9.47 10.59
N SER A 279 -48.17 8.49 9.96
CA SER A 279 -47.59 7.16 9.75
C SER A 279 -46.31 7.20 8.87
N PHE A 280 -46.32 8.01 7.83
CA PHE A 280 -45.15 8.18 6.95
C PHE A 280 -43.96 8.81 7.72
N LEU A 281 -44.21 9.86 8.48
CA LEU A 281 -43.16 10.52 9.28
C LEU A 281 -42.59 9.59 10.37
N GLN A 282 -43.47 8.86 11.07
CA GLN A 282 -43.11 8.00 12.18
C GLN A 282 -42.41 6.70 11.71
N ASN A 283 -43.07 5.95 10.84
CA ASN A 283 -42.61 4.62 10.42
C ASN A 283 -41.67 4.69 9.21
N GLY A 284 -41.83 5.68 8.35
CA GLY A 284 -40.95 5.88 7.20
C GLY A 284 -39.69 6.65 7.54
N VAL A 285 -39.83 7.93 7.96
CA VAL A 285 -38.67 8.81 8.13
C VAL A 285 -37.96 8.54 9.45
N ILE A 286 -38.66 8.64 10.58
CA ILE A 286 -38.02 8.57 11.91
C ILE A 286 -37.48 7.15 12.17
N ALA A 287 -38.30 6.13 11.96
CA ALA A 287 -37.88 4.75 12.16
C ALA A 287 -36.86 4.31 11.11
N GLY A 288 -37.05 4.67 9.82
CA GLY A 288 -36.13 4.32 8.73
C GLY A 288 -34.76 4.99 8.87
N VAL A 289 -34.72 6.31 9.06
CA VAL A 289 -33.45 7.06 9.24
C VAL A 289 -32.81 6.71 10.59
N GLY A 290 -33.60 6.62 11.66
CA GLY A 290 -33.12 6.26 13.00
C GLY A 290 -32.43 4.90 13.01
N SER A 291 -33.00 3.89 12.35
CA SER A 291 -32.40 2.54 12.28
C SER A 291 -31.00 2.52 11.65
N VAL A 292 -30.70 3.45 10.74
CA VAL A 292 -29.37 3.56 10.11
C VAL A 292 -28.42 4.39 10.98
N ILE A 293 -28.85 5.53 11.50
CA ILE A 293 -28.00 6.45 12.26
C ILE A 293 -27.58 5.86 13.61
N VAL A 294 -28.39 5.00 14.21
CA VAL A 294 -28.05 4.30 15.46
C VAL A 294 -26.76 3.47 15.33
N PHE A 295 -26.43 2.96 14.15
CA PHE A 295 -25.18 2.21 13.93
C PHE A 295 -23.95 3.08 13.64
N LEU A 296 -24.11 4.39 13.43
CA LEU A 296 -23.03 5.29 13.09
C LEU A 296 -21.87 5.28 14.13
N PRO A 297 -22.13 5.37 15.45
CA PRO A 297 -21.06 5.32 16.45
C PRO A 297 -20.25 4.03 16.38
N GLN A 298 -20.89 2.89 16.16
CA GLN A 298 -20.21 1.61 16.04
C GLN A 298 -19.25 1.59 14.84
N ILE A 299 -19.70 2.12 13.70
CA ILE A 299 -18.87 2.20 12.49
C ILE A 299 -17.67 3.13 12.72
N VAL A 300 -17.89 4.29 13.36
CA VAL A 300 -16.83 5.26 13.65
C VAL A 300 -15.77 4.67 14.58
N ILE A 301 -16.17 3.97 15.65
CA ILE A 301 -15.24 3.34 16.59
C ILE A 301 -14.40 2.27 15.89
N VAL A 302 -15.02 1.39 15.06
CA VAL A 302 -14.28 0.40 14.30
C VAL A 302 -13.26 1.06 13.37
N PHE A 303 -13.69 2.07 12.62
CA PHE A 303 -12.84 2.77 11.68
C PHE A 303 -11.66 3.46 12.36
N LEU A 304 -11.92 4.16 13.47
CA LEU A 304 -10.88 4.77 14.29
C LEU A 304 -9.87 3.74 14.79
N PHE A 305 -10.34 2.58 15.26
CA PHE A 305 -9.47 1.52 15.76
C PHE A 305 -8.57 0.95 14.65
N ILE A 306 -9.14 0.75 13.44
CA ILE A 306 -8.36 0.30 12.27
C ILE A 306 -7.29 1.32 11.89
N LEU A 307 -7.62 2.62 11.84
CA LEU A 307 -6.65 3.68 11.56
C LEU A 307 -5.51 3.71 12.59
N VAL A 308 -5.84 3.57 13.86
CA VAL A 308 -4.84 3.52 14.94
C VAL A 308 -3.90 2.32 14.74
N LEU A 309 -4.42 1.13 14.44
CA LEU A 309 -3.59 -0.06 14.18
C LEU A 309 -2.72 0.09 12.93
N GLU A 310 -3.23 0.77 11.90
CA GLU A 310 -2.49 1.06 10.67
C GLU A 310 -1.34 2.02 10.94
N ASP A 311 -1.58 3.13 11.65
CA ASP A 311 -0.58 4.13 11.99
C ASP A 311 0.55 3.58 12.89
N PHE A 312 0.21 2.70 13.83
CA PHE A 312 1.21 1.98 14.63
C PHE A 312 1.98 0.91 13.84
N GLY A 313 1.62 0.67 12.57
CA GLY A 313 2.25 -0.33 11.71
C GLY A 313 1.98 -1.77 12.15
N TYR A 314 1.01 -1.98 13.03
CA TYR A 314 0.65 -3.33 13.51
C TYR A 314 0.08 -4.19 12.38
N MET A 315 -0.64 -3.58 11.43
CA MET A 315 -1.23 -4.29 10.28
C MET A 315 -0.18 -5.01 9.44
N ALA A 316 0.99 -4.39 9.19
CA ALA A 316 2.09 -5.02 8.46
C ALA A 316 2.66 -6.25 9.20
N ARG A 317 2.76 -6.17 10.55
CA ARG A 317 3.23 -7.25 11.41
C ARG A 317 2.23 -8.42 11.45
N ALA A 318 0.95 -8.11 11.59
CA ALA A 318 -0.13 -9.09 11.55
C ALA A 318 -0.20 -9.80 10.19
N ALA A 319 -0.05 -9.05 9.08
CA ALA A 319 0.00 -9.63 7.74
C ALA A 319 1.16 -10.61 7.58
N PHE A 320 2.36 -10.27 8.05
CA PHE A 320 3.52 -11.16 8.01
C PHE A 320 3.29 -12.45 8.81
N LEU A 321 2.70 -12.33 10.00
CA LEU A 321 2.38 -13.48 10.85
C LEU A 321 1.37 -14.43 10.17
N MET A 322 0.36 -13.85 9.53
CA MET A 322 -0.72 -14.61 8.89
C MET A 322 -0.35 -15.12 7.49
N ASP A 323 0.72 -14.61 6.87
CA ASP A 323 1.15 -14.99 5.52
C ASP A 323 1.37 -16.50 5.40
N ARG A 324 1.98 -17.10 6.41
CA ARG A 324 2.21 -18.55 6.48
C ARG A 324 0.91 -19.37 6.51
N MET A 325 -0.13 -18.88 7.18
CA MET A 325 -1.44 -19.55 7.27
C MET A 325 -2.27 -19.34 6.01
N MET A 326 -2.26 -18.13 5.48
CA MET A 326 -3.02 -17.77 4.26
C MET A 326 -2.43 -18.40 3.00
N GLY A 327 -1.11 -18.63 2.96
CA GLY A 327 -0.44 -19.35 1.88
C GLY A 327 -1.04 -20.73 1.63
N GLY A 328 -1.42 -21.46 2.69
CA GLY A 328 -2.14 -22.74 2.59
C GLY A 328 -3.53 -22.61 1.95
N ALA A 329 -4.22 -21.49 2.12
CA ALA A 329 -5.50 -21.17 1.48
C ALA A 329 -5.34 -20.56 0.08
N GLY A 330 -4.11 -20.42 -0.40
CA GLY A 330 -3.80 -19.85 -1.71
C GLY A 330 -4.01 -18.33 -1.81
N LEU A 331 -4.13 -17.61 -0.71
CA LEU A 331 -4.22 -16.17 -0.65
C LEU A 331 -2.85 -15.58 -0.21
N HIS A 332 -2.51 -14.42 -0.75
CA HIS A 332 -1.32 -13.69 -0.29
C HIS A 332 -1.56 -13.12 1.11
N GLY A 333 -0.57 -13.14 2.01
CA GLY A 333 -0.71 -12.65 3.38
C GLY A 333 -1.20 -11.21 3.49
N ARG A 334 -0.86 -10.36 2.52
CA ARG A 334 -1.38 -8.98 2.43
C ARG A 334 -2.89 -8.90 2.22
N ALA A 335 -3.54 -9.96 1.70
CA ALA A 335 -5.00 -10.03 1.59
C ALA A 335 -5.69 -10.18 2.95
N PHE A 336 -4.95 -10.59 3.98
CA PHE A 336 -5.48 -10.75 5.34
C PHE A 336 -5.99 -9.42 5.92
N ILE A 337 -5.26 -8.32 5.69
CA ILE A 337 -5.64 -6.99 6.19
C ILE A 337 -7.03 -6.56 5.67
N PRO A 338 -7.28 -6.55 4.33
CA PRO A 338 -8.59 -6.29 3.77
C PRO A 338 -9.68 -7.23 4.29
N LEU A 339 -9.39 -8.51 4.41
CA LEU A 339 -10.36 -9.50 4.88
C LEU A 339 -10.69 -9.32 6.37
N LEU A 340 -9.70 -9.04 7.21
CA LEU A 340 -9.92 -8.72 8.61
C LEU A 340 -10.78 -7.47 8.77
N SER A 341 -10.47 -6.42 8.01
CA SER A 341 -11.27 -5.19 7.98
C SER A 341 -12.71 -5.44 7.53
N SER A 342 -12.93 -6.45 6.66
CA SER A 342 -14.25 -6.81 6.14
C SER A 342 -15.17 -7.44 7.21
N PHE A 343 -14.64 -8.00 8.29
CA PHE A 343 -15.45 -8.43 9.45
C PHE A 343 -16.09 -7.23 10.18
N ALA A 344 -15.42 -6.09 10.14
CA ALA A 344 -15.99 -4.86 10.67
C ALA A 344 -16.95 -4.22 9.67
N CYS A 345 -16.48 -3.99 8.43
CA CYS A 345 -17.28 -3.44 7.33
C CYS A 345 -16.62 -3.79 5.99
N ALA A 346 -17.43 -4.23 5.01
CA ALA A 346 -16.93 -4.58 3.67
C ALA A 346 -16.30 -3.39 2.94
N ILE A 347 -16.79 -2.16 3.13
CA ILE A 347 -16.29 -0.97 2.43
C ILE A 347 -14.83 -0.67 2.76
N PRO A 348 -14.40 -0.51 4.03
CA PRO A 348 -12.99 -0.38 4.38
C PRO A 348 -12.15 -1.56 3.91
N GLY A 349 -12.68 -2.78 3.98
CA GLY A 349 -12.02 -3.98 3.48
C GLY A 349 -11.72 -3.91 1.98
N ILE A 350 -12.69 -3.50 1.18
CA ILE A 350 -12.51 -3.31 -0.27
C ILE A 350 -11.51 -2.17 -0.54
N MET A 351 -11.62 -1.06 0.19
CA MET A 351 -10.73 0.09 0.03
C MET A 351 -9.28 -0.25 0.39
N SER A 352 -9.05 -1.03 1.45
CA SER A 352 -7.72 -1.47 1.85
C SER A 352 -7.13 -2.55 0.92
N ALA A 353 -7.94 -3.20 0.07
CA ALA A 353 -7.46 -4.17 -0.92
C ALA A 353 -6.47 -3.57 -1.94
N ARG A 354 -6.39 -2.23 -2.07
CA ARG A 354 -5.38 -1.56 -2.91
C ARG A 354 -3.94 -1.77 -2.42
N VAL A 355 -3.73 -2.21 -1.17
CA VAL A 355 -2.42 -2.59 -0.63
C VAL A 355 -1.91 -3.91 -1.25
N VAL A 356 -2.79 -4.70 -1.86
CA VAL A 356 -2.45 -5.94 -2.54
C VAL A 356 -1.89 -5.62 -3.92
N ASP A 357 -0.58 -5.85 -4.12
CA ASP A 357 0.14 -5.45 -5.33
C ASP A 357 -0.37 -6.19 -6.59
N GLN A 358 -0.63 -7.48 -6.47
CA GLN A 358 -1.07 -8.29 -7.60
C GLN A 358 -2.55 -8.06 -7.92
N ARG A 359 -2.84 -7.67 -9.16
CA ARG A 359 -4.21 -7.44 -9.65
C ARG A 359 -5.12 -8.64 -9.43
N ARG A 360 -4.63 -9.86 -9.64
CA ARG A 360 -5.33 -11.12 -9.41
C ARG A 360 -5.81 -11.25 -7.96
N ASP A 361 -4.87 -11.19 -7.02
CA ASP A 361 -5.17 -11.38 -5.60
C ASP A 361 -5.99 -10.22 -5.05
N ARG A 362 -5.76 -9.00 -5.56
CA ARG A 362 -6.57 -7.82 -5.25
C ARG A 362 -8.03 -7.99 -5.69
N LEU A 363 -8.28 -8.41 -6.94
CA LEU A 363 -9.65 -8.65 -7.44
C LEU A 363 -10.33 -9.78 -6.69
N THR A 364 -9.61 -10.87 -6.40
CA THR A 364 -10.14 -11.97 -5.58
C THR A 364 -10.52 -11.46 -4.18
N THR A 365 -9.66 -10.68 -3.54
CA THR A 365 -9.92 -10.10 -2.21
C THR A 365 -11.14 -9.18 -2.22
N ILE A 366 -11.28 -8.33 -3.23
CA ILE A 366 -12.46 -7.46 -3.41
C ILE A 366 -13.74 -8.30 -3.59
N LEU A 367 -13.67 -9.39 -4.35
CA LEU A 367 -14.82 -10.27 -4.61
C LEU A 367 -15.29 -10.99 -3.35
N ILE A 368 -14.35 -11.46 -2.50
CA ILE A 368 -14.69 -12.22 -1.30
C ILE A 368 -14.98 -11.35 -0.07
N ALA A 369 -14.52 -10.10 -0.04
CA ALA A 369 -14.74 -9.17 1.07
C ALA A 369 -16.23 -9.04 1.49
N PRO A 370 -17.20 -8.91 0.57
CA PRO A 370 -18.63 -8.84 0.93
C PRO A 370 -19.23 -10.15 1.45
N LEU A 371 -18.57 -11.29 1.25
CA LEU A 371 -19.04 -12.58 1.76
C LEU A 371 -18.75 -12.76 3.25
N MET A 372 -17.78 -11.99 3.77
CA MET A 372 -17.46 -12.01 5.19
C MET A 372 -18.62 -11.44 6.01
N THR A 373 -18.94 -12.09 7.11
CA THR A 373 -20.02 -11.65 8.01
C THR A 373 -19.55 -10.46 8.83
N CYS A 374 -20.04 -9.25 8.49
CA CYS A 374 -19.71 -8.03 9.20
C CYS A 374 -20.64 -7.75 10.38
N SER A 375 -20.21 -6.87 11.28
CA SER A 375 -20.99 -6.49 12.48
C SER A 375 -22.39 -5.94 12.15
N ALA A 376 -22.57 -5.27 11.01
CA ALA A 376 -23.86 -4.75 10.56
C ALA A 376 -24.89 -5.84 10.20
N ARG A 377 -24.45 -7.08 9.94
CA ARG A 377 -25.35 -8.21 9.67
C ARG A 377 -25.87 -8.88 10.94
N ILE A 378 -25.19 -8.70 12.07
CA ILE A 378 -25.59 -9.33 13.34
C ILE A 378 -27.04 -9.01 13.72
N PRO A 379 -27.51 -7.73 13.72
CA PRO A 379 -28.89 -7.40 14.06
C PRO A 379 -29.89 -8.11 13.15
N VAL A 380 -29.60 -8.17 11.85
CA VAL A 380 -30.48 -8.85 10.88
C VAL A 380 -30.52 -10.35 11.15
N TYR A 381 -29.38 -10.98 11.41
CA TYR A 381 -29.32 -12.39 11.75
C TYR A 381 -30.03 -12.69 13.07
N THR A 382 -29.84 -11.85 14.09
CA THR A 382 -30.51 -12.01 15.38
C THR A 382 -32.02 -11.92 15.20
N LEU A 383 -32.50 -10.94 14.45
CA LEU A 383 -33.94 -10.78 14.15
C LEU A 383 -34.52 -12.00 13.42
N LEU A 384 -33.85 -12.46 12.36
CA LEU A 384 -34.28 -13.63 11.63
C LEU A 384 -34.24 -14.90 12.47
N ILE A 385 -33.19 -15.11 13.24
CA ILE A 385 -33.03 -16.27 14.13
C ILE A 385 -34.11 -16.26 15.19
N SER A 386 -34.36 -15.11 15.84
CA SER A 386 -35.41 -15.02 16.85
C SER A 386 -36.83 -15.22 16.29
N ALA A 387 -37.03 -14.85 15.03
CA ALA A 387 -38.34 -15.02 14.36
C ALA A 387 -38.61 -16.46 13.90
N PHE A 388 -37.60 -17.16 13.40
CA PHE A 388 -37.76 -18.46 12.74
C PHE A 388 -37.21 -19.65 13.56
N ILE A 389 -36.30 -19.43 14.51
CA ILE A 389 -35.67 -20.51 15.27
C ILE A 389 -36.19 -20.49 16.70
N PRO A 390 -36.83 -21.61 17.18
CA PRO A 390 -37.30 -21.68 18.54
C PRO A 390 -36.15 -21.64 19.56
N ASP A 391 -36.42 -21.02 20.70
CA ASP A 391 -35.47 -20.97 21.82
C ASP A 391 -35.46 -22.32 22.56
N THR A 392 -34.72 -23.27 21.99
CA THR A 392 -34.55 -24.62 22.54
C THR A 392 -33.09 -24.92 22.71
N THR A 393 -32.77 -25.74 23.71
CA THR A 393 -31.41 -26.19 23.96
C THR A 393 -31.15 -27.53 23.27
N VAL A 394 -30.07 -27.64 22.52
CA VAL A 394 -29.60 -28.87 21.89
C VAL A 394 -28.59 -29.50 22.85
N PHE A 395 -28.72 -30.81 23.13
CA PHE A 395 -27.91 -31.54 24.10
C PHE A 395 -27.91 -30.97 25.54
N GLY A 396 -28.94 -30.18 25.92
CA GLY A 396 -29.09 -29.66 27.28
C GLY A 396 -28.14 -28.54 27.69
N MET A 397 -27.19 -28.13 26.85
CA MET A 397 -26.16 -27.10 27.19
C MET A 397 -26.01 -26.01 26.13
N ILE A 398 -26.35 -26.26 24.87
CA ILE A 398 -26.11 -25.33 23.76
C ILE A 398 -27.44 -24.75 23.27
N ASN A 399 -27.59 -23.43 23.27
CA ASN A 399 -28.75 -22.77 22.69
C ASN A 399 -28.72 -22.92 21.17
N LEU A 400 -29.84 -23.38 20.57
CA LEU A 400 -29.99 -23.60 19.13
C LEU A 400 -29.79 -22.29 18.35
N GLN A 401 -30.29 -21.18 18.85
CA GLN A 401 -30.13 -19.86 18.20
C GLN A 401 -28.65 -19.44 18.10
N GLY A 402 -27.88 -19.69 19.18
CA GLY A 402 -26.43 -19.46 19.21
C GLY A 402 -25.67 -20.36 18.24
N LEU A 403 -26.08 -21.62 18.12
CA LEU A 403 -25.49 -22.58 17.17
C LEU A 403 -25.73 -22.15 15.72
N VAL A 404 -26.96 -21.69 15.39
CA VAL A 404 -27.30 -21.18 14.06
C VAL A 404 -26.49 -19.92 13.74
N MET A 405 -26.33 -18.99 14.69
CA MET A 405 -25.51 -17.81 14.52
C MET A 405 -24.04 -18.19 14.21
N PHE A 406 -23.47 -19.12 14.97
CA PHE A 406 -22.13 -19.64 14.69
C PHE A 406 -22.03 -20.30 13.31
N GLY A 407 -23.05 -21.07 12.92
CA GLY A 407 -23.14 -21.69 11.60
C GLY A 407 -23.14 -20.67 10.47
N LEU A 408 -23.83 -19.54 10.61
CA LEU A 408 -23.85 -18.46 9.63
C LEU A 408 -22.48 -17.78 9.49
N TYR A 409 -21.78 -17.59 10.58
CA TYR A 409 -20.39 -17.06 10.53
C TYR A 409 -19.44 -18.06 9.83
N ALA A 410 -19.50 -19.32 10.21
CA ALA A 410 -18.71 -20.36 9.57
C ALA A 410 -19.03 -20.48 8.07
N ALA A 411 -20.32 -20.43 7.70
CA ALA A 411 -20.74 -20.43 6.29
C ALA A 411 -20.20 -19.23 5.51
N GLY A 412 -20.14 -18.04 6.13
CA GLY A 412 -19.51 -16.86 5.53
C GLY A 412 -18.04 -17.06 5.21
N ILE A 413 -17.27 -17.60 6.16
CA ILE A 413 -15.85 -17.91 5.97
C ILE A 413 -15.65 -19.00 4.91
N ILE A 414 -16.41 -20.10 4.98
CA ILE A 414 -16.33 -21.21 4.03
C ILE A 414 -16.68 -20.73 2.62
N SER A 415 -17.73 -19.90 2.46
CA SER A 415 -18.12 -19.35 1.17
C SER A 415 -17.01 -18.45 0.59
N ALA A 416 -16.37 -17.60 1.41
CA ALA A 416 -15.27 -16.76 0.99
C ALA A 416 -14.06 -17.59 0.49
N LEU A 417 -13.69 -18.64 1.23
CA LEU A 417 -12.61 -19.56 0.82
C LEU A 417 -12.96 -20.33 -0.45
N THR A 418 -14.19 -20.81 -0.55
CA THR A 418 -14.66 -21.55 -1.74
C THR A 418 -14.66 -20.66 -2.97
N VAL A 419 -15.23 -19.44 -2.87
CA VAL A 419 -15.23 -18.47 -3.97
C VAL A 419 -13.81 -18.06 -4.35
N SER A 420 -12.90 -17.90 -3.39
CA SER A 420 -11.48 -17.65 -3.66
C SER A 420 -10.84 -18.78 -4.47
N ALA A 421 -11.08 -20.03 -4.07
CA ALA A 421 -10.55 -21.21 -4.77
C ALA A 421 -11.14 -21.33 -6.19
N VAL A 422 -12.44 -21.15 -6.34
CA VAL A 422 -13.14 -21.20 -7.65
C VAL A 422 -12.65 -20.07 -8.55
N ALA A 423 -12.56 -18.84 -8.05
CA ALA A 423 -12.06 -17.70 -8.82
C ALA A 423 -10.65 -17.95 -9.37
N LYS A 424 -9.77 -18.57 -8.57
CA LYS A 424 -8.43 -18.96 -9.02
C LYS A 424 -8.43 -20.03 -10.09
N LEU A 425 -9.27 -21.05 -9.96
CA LEU A 425 -9.38 -22.13 -10.92
C LEU A 425 -9.99 -21.68 -12.26
N VAL A 426 -10.98 -20.77 -12.22
CA VAL A 426 -11.71 -20.34 -13.41
C VAL A 426 -11.02 -19.22 -14.15
N PHE A 427 -10.56 -18.17 -13.44
CA PHE A 427 -10.08 -16.95 -14.08
C PHE A 427 -8.54 -16.89 -14.22
N TRP A 428 -7.77 -17.68 -13.46
CA TRP A 428 -6.30 -17.53 -13.43
C TRP A 428 -5.53 -18.87 -13.47
N ARG A 429 -6.06 -19.85 -14.17
CA ARG A 429 -5.49 -21.20 -14.29
C ARG A 429 -4.06 -21.21 -14.85
N ASP A 430 -3.75 -20.29 -15.78
CA ASP A 430 -2.49 -20.28 -16.54
C ASP A 430 -1.40 -19.35 -15.96
N GLN A 431 -1.63 -18.73 -14.82
CA GLN A 431 -0.64 -17.85 -14.20
C GLN A 431 0.13 -18.57 -13.08
N PRO A 432 1.48 -18.51 -13.07
CA PRO A 432 2.25 -19.12 -12.01
C PRO A 432 1.90 -18.50 -10.65
N PRO A 433 1.96 -19.29 -9.56
CA PRO A 433 1.76 -18.74 -8.21
C PRO A 433 2.76 -17.62 -7.94
N SER A 434 2.32 -16.57 -7.28
CA SER A 434 3.18 -15.46 -6.90
C SER A 434 4.34 -15.96 -6.03
N PRO A 435 5.59 -15.69 -6.36
CA PRO A 435 6.68 -15.97 -5.44
C PRO A 435 6.54 -15.07 -4.22
N PHE A 436 6.64 -15.68 -3.05
CA PHE A 436 6.69 -15.02 -1.74
C PHE A 436 7.87 -14.08 -1.60
#